data_250715b19b9213f968b745ff1157e88d
#
_entry.id   250715b19b9213f968b745ff1157e88d
#
_cell.length_a   1.000
_cell.length_b   1.000
_cell.length_c   1.000
_cell.angle_alpha   90.00
_cell.angle_beta   90.00
_cell.angle_gamma   90.00
#
_symmetry.space_group_name_H-M   'P 1'
#
loop_
_entity.id
_entity.type
_entity.pdbx_description
1 polymer ?
#
loop_
_entity_poly.entity_id
_entity_poly.type
_entity_poly.pdbx_seq_one_letter_code
_entity_poly.pdbx_strand_id
1 'polypeptide(L)'
;MATLNLSVRYFQDSTPEGVPCREENFIRREVEMALPLRQTALVLVDVWDNHFIESWLERAGRMTEQSVVPVLAKAREAGVTVVHAPSPPIAETYEQLKRHTPAPPRPV
;
A
#
# COMPACT_ATOMS: atom_id res chain seq x y z
N MET A 1 21.04 3.24 -13.38
CA MET A 1 19.59 3.31 -13.21
C MET A 1 19.26 3.52 -11.74
N ALA A 2 18.39 4.45 -11.43
CA ALA A 2 18.01 4.70 -10.05
C ALA A 2 17.19 3.53 -9.48
N THR A 3 17.52 3.12 -8.28
CA THR A 3 16.87 2.03 -7.56
C THR A 3 16.36 2.48 -6.20
N LEU A 4 15.29 1.87 -5.76
CA LEU A 4 14.80 1.95 -4.40
C LEU A 4 15.32 0.73 -3.63
N ASN A 5 16.16 0.97 -2.63
CA ASN A 5 16.71 -0.08 -1.80
C ASN A 5 15.89 -0.20 -0.51
N LEU A 6 15.29 -1.34 -0.30
CA LEU A 6 14.40 -1.62 0.83
C LEU A 6 14.91 -2.81 1.64
N SER A 7 14.86 -2.67 2.95
CA SER A 7 14.93 -3.80 3.86
C SER A 7 13.51 -4.24 4.18
N VAL A 8 13.10 -5.38 3.65
CA VAL A 8 11.73 -5.90 3.75
C VAL A 8 11.68 -7.00 4.79
N ARG A 9 10.76 -6.87 5.73
CA ARG A 9 10.53 -7.87 6.77
C ARG A 9 9.24 -8.64 6.49
N TYR A 10 9.30 -9.95 6.69
CA TYR A 10 8.14 -10.81 6.55
C TYR A 10 8.18 -11.98 7.52
N PHE A 11 7.03 -12.58 7.77
CA PHE A 11 6.94 -13.85 8.46
C PHE A 11 6.98 -15.00 7.46
N GLN A 12 7.83 -15.97 7.74
CA GLN A 12 7.75 -17.25 7.07
C GLN A 12 6.76 -18.10 7.86
N ASP A 13 5.60 -18.39 7.27
CA ASP A 13 4.52 -19.17 7.87
C ASP A 13 4.79 -20.68 7.85
N SER A 14 5.99 -21.03 8.23
CA SER A 14 6.47 -22.41 8.33
C SER A 14 7.49 -22.53 9.44
N THR A 15 7.73 -23.74 9.88
CA THR A 15 8.69 -24.05 10.91
C THR A 15 9.70 -25.09 10.42
N PRO A 16 10.90 -25.13 11.01
CA PRO A 16 11.85 -26.21 10.75
C PRO A 16 11.25 -27.59 11.08
N GLU A 17 11.80 -28.63 10.47
CA GLU A 17 11.43 -30.00 10.78
C GLU A 17 11.55 -30.28 12.29
N GLY A 18 10.54 -30.94 12.87
CA GLY A 18 10.49 -31.26 14.29
C GLY A 18 10.02 -30.12 15.20
N VAL A 19 9.76 -28.93 14.67
CA VAL A 19 9.20 -27.80 15.42
C VAL A 19 7.70 -27.69 15.13
N PRO A 20 6.82 -27.62 16.16
CA PRO A 20 5.42 -27.46 15.94
C PRO A 20 5.09 -26.22 15.09
N CYS A 21 4.24 -26.37 14.07
CA CYS A 21 3.84 -25.27 13.19
C CYS A 21 2.77 -24.43 13.89
N ARG A 22 3.24 -23.43 14.65
CA ARG A 22 2.46 -22.45 15.40
C ARG A 22 3.03 -21.08 15.14
N GLU A 23 2.20 -20.04 15.20
CA GLU A 23 2.63 -18.64 14.96
C GLU A 23 3.82 -18.22 15.82
N GLU A 24 3.84 -18.64 17.07
CA GLU A 24 4.95 -18.36 18.00
C GLU A 24 6.31 -18.92 17.55
N ASN A 25 6.27 -19.93 16.68
CA ASN A 25 7.46 -20.59 16.13
C ASN A 25 7.80 -20.13 14.70
N PHE A 26 7.01 -19.21 14.14
CA PHE A 26 7.28 -18.66 12.81
C PHE A 26 8.55 -17.81 12.83
N ILE A 27 9.27 -17.87 11.72
CA ILE A 27 10.53 -17.17 11.57
C ILE A 27 10.30 -15.80 10.97
N ARG A 28 10.81 -14.76 11.64
CA ARG A 28 10.93 -13.43 11.05
C ARG A 28 12.13 -13.41 10.14
N ARG A 29 11.92 -12.99 8.92
CA ARG A 29 12.98 -12.84 7.93
C ARG A 29 13.08 -11.41 7.47
N GLU A 30 14.28 -11.04 7.07
CA GLU A 30 14.58 -9.75 6.48
C GLU A 30 15.32 -9.97 5.17
N VAL A 31 14.88 -9.28 4.12
CA VAL A 31 15.43 -9.40 2.77
C VAL A 31 15.71 -8.01 2.23
N GLU A 32 16.92 -7.81 1.71
CA GLU A 32 17.26 -6.61 0.97
C GLU A 32 16.72 -6.70 -0.46
N MET A 33 15.96 -5.69 -0.87
CA MET A 33 15.40 -5.60 -2.22
C MET A 33 15.87 -4.33 -2.90
N ALA A 34 16.34 -4.45 -4.12
CA ALA A 34 16.66 -3.32 -4.99
C ALA A 34 15.60 -3.25 -6.10
N LEU A 35 14.72 -2.27 -6.03
CA LEU A 35 13.64 -2.10 -6.99
C LEU A 35 13.98 -0.99 -7.99
N PRO A 36 14.00 -1.26 -9.30
CA PRO A 36 14.17 -0.20 -10.30
C PRO A 36 13.01 0.81 -10.22
N LEU A 37 13.30 2.09 -10.02
CA LEU A 37 12.26 3.11 -9.84
C LEU A 37 11.28 3.16 -11.01
N ARG A 38 11.76 2.99 -12.24
CA ARG A 38 10.92 3.01 -13.44
C ARG A 38 9.94 1.85 -13.55
N GLN A 39 10.18 0.78 -12.81
CA GLN A 39 9.36 -0.44 -12.82
C GLN A 39 8.60 -0.61 -11.51
N THR A 40 8.57 0.42 -10.68
CA THR A 40 7.99 0.39 -9.35
C THR A 40 6.86 1.40 -9.25
N ALA A 41 5.79 1.02 -8.60
CA ALA A 41 4.69 1.91 -8.27
C ALA A 41 4.39 1.87 -6.77
N LEU A 42 4.06 3.02 -6.20
CA LEU A 42 3.48 3.12 -4.87
C LEU A 42 1.96 3.08 -5.02
N VAL A 43 1.33 2.06 -4.49
CA VAL A 43 -0.13 1.92 -4.50
C VAL A 43 -0.67 2.22 -3.10
N LEU A 44 -1.52 3.23 -3.00
CA LEU A 44 -2.18 3.62 -1.74
C LEU A 44 -3.56 2.97 -1.71
N VAL A 45 -3.66 1.85 -1.01
CA VAL A 45 -4.88 1.05 -0.95
C VAL A 45 -5.74 1.48 0.22
N ASP A 46 -6.99 1.82 -0.07
CA ASP A 46 -8.03 2.07 0.93
C ASP A 46 -7.68 3.15 1.97
N VAL A 47 -7.02 4.22 1.53
CA VAL A 47 -6.81 5.41 2.36
C VAL A 47 -8.11 6.23 2.36
N TRP A 48 -8.59 6.58 3.55
CA TRP A 48 -9.86 7.29 3.73
C TRP A 48 -9.76 8.34 4.84
N ASP A 49 -10.63 9.33 4.79
CA ASP A 49 -10.71 10.45 5.72
C ASP A 49 -12.08 10.57 6.38
N ASN A 50 -12.92 9.56 6.23
CA ASN A 50 -14.25 9.52 6.82
C ASN A 50 -14.58 8.10 7.31
N HIS A 51 -15.06 8.00 8.54
CA HIS A 51 -15.50 6.76 9.14
C HIS A 51 -16.46 7.05 10.30
N PHE A 52 -17.44 6.19 10.52
CA PHE A 52 -18.42 6.36 11.59
C PHE A 52 -17.88 6.05 13.00
N ILE A 53 -16.73 5.41 13.11
CA ILE A 53 -16.04 5.16 14.38
C ILE A 53 -14.96 6.23 14.57
N GLU A 54 -15.21 7.18 15.45
CA GLU A 54 -14.32 8.34 15.68
C GLU A 54 -12.89 7.95 16.05
N SER A 55 -12.72 6.97 16.94
CA SER A 55 -11.37 6.52 17.33
C SER A 55 -10.57 5.91 16.19
N TRP A 56 -11.24 5.31 15.23
CA TRP A 56 -10.59 4.80 14.00
C TRP A 56 -10.19 5.94 13.08
N LEU A 57 -11.08 6.92 12.93
CA LEU A 57 -10.80 8.10 12.11
C LEU A 57 -9.59 8.89 12.65
N GLU A 58 -9.53 9.11 13.96
CA GLU A 58 -8.38 9.76 14.61
C GLU A 58 -7.08 9.00 14.40
N ARG A 59 -7.11 7.70 14.57
CA ARG A 59 -5.93 6.83 14.38
C ARG A 59 -5.46 6.81 12.93
N ALA A 60 -6.39 6.67 12.00
CA ALA A 60 -6.10 6.72 10.57
C ALA A 60 -5.52 8.07 10.16
N GLY A 61 -6.04 9.17 10.70
CA GLY A 61 -5.52 10.51 10.46
C GLY A 61 -4.07 10.67 10.91
N ARG A 62 -3.75 10.21 12.11
CA ARG A 62 -2.38 10.23 12.62
C ARG A 62 -1.42 9.39 11.77
N MET A 63 -1.83 8.18 11.42
CA MET A 63 -1.02 7.30 10.57
C MET A 63 -0.80 7.90 9.18
N THR A 64 -1.83 8.52 8.63
CA THR A 64 -1.75 9.20 7.33
C THR A 64 -0.74 10.34 7.37
N GLU A 65 -0.83 11.22 8.35
CA GLU A 65 0.09 12.35 8.48
C GLU A 65 1.53 11.93 8.78
N GLN A 66 1.71 10.95 9.64
CA GLN A 66 3.04 10.56 10.14
C GLN A 66 3.78 9.60 9.22
N SER A 67 3.07 8.83 8.41
CA SER A 67 3.67 7.77 7.59
C SER A 67 3.29 7.86 6.11
N VAL A 68 2.01 7.92 5.79
CA VAL A 68 1.56 7.88 4.40
C VAL A 68 1.98 9.14 3.63
N VAL A 69 1.72 10.31 4.18
CA VAL A 69 2.03 11.60 3.54
C VAL A 69 3.54 11.75 3.27
N PRO A 70 4.44 11.49 4.24
CA PRO A 70 5.88 11.56 3.99
C PRO A 70 6.36 10.57 2.91
N VAL A 71 5.86 9.35 2.92
CA VAL A 71 6.21 8.35 1.90
C VAL A 71 5.73 8.77 0.52
N LEU A 72 4.49 9.26 0.42
CA LEU A 72 3.93 9.77 -0.82
C LEU A 72 4.75 10.94 -1.40
N ALA A 73 5.13 11.89 -0.55
CA ALA A 73 5.96 13.03 -0.95
C ALA A 73 7.31 12.58 -1.50
N LYS A 74 7.96 11.64 -0.83
CA LYS A 74 9.24 11.07 -1.27
C LYS A 74 9.12 10.27 -2.56
N ALA A 75 8.06 9.51 -2.72
CA ALA A 75 7.80 8.77 -3.95
C ALA A 75 7.64 9.71 -5.15
N ARG A 76 6.89 10.79 -5.00
CA ARG A 76 6.72 11.81 -6.04
C ARG A 76 8.03 12.52 -6.37
N GLU A 77 8.81 12.89 -5.37
CA GLU A 77 10.12 13.51 -5.54
C GLU A 77 11.07 12.58 -6.32
N ALA A 78 11.04 11.28 -6.03
CA ALA A 78 11.88 10.29 -6.70
C ALA A 78 11.37 9.88 -8.10
N GLY A 79 10.20 10.34 -8.52
CA GLY A 79 9.61 9.98 -9.80
C GLY A 79 8.98 8.58 -9.85
N VAL A 80 8.64 8.01 -8.70
CA VAL A 80 7.91 6.74 -8.61
C VAL A 80 6.45 6.97 -9.02
N THR A 81 5.93 6.07 -9.82
CA THR A 81 4.50 6.09 -10.18
C THR A 81 3.65 5.91 -8.95
N VAL A 82 2.69 6.80 -8.75
CA VAL A 82 1.75 6.74 -7.62
C VAL A 82 0.37 6.36 -8.12
N VAL A 83 -0.24 5.38 -7.47
CA VAL A 83 -1.60 4.92 -7.76
C VAL A 83 -2.43 5.02 -6.50
N HIS A 84 -3.55 5.73 -6.59
CA HIS A 84 -4.54 5.78 -5.52
C HIS A 84 -5.63 4.75 -5.78
N ALA A 85 -5.88 3.89 -4.81
CA ALA A 85 -6.88 2.83 -4.88
C ALA A 85 -7.82 2.87 -3.66
N PRO A 86 -8.60 3.96 -3.49
CA PRO A 86 -9.57 4.05 -2.42
C PRO A 86 -10.78 3.15 -2.70
N SER A 87 -11.60 2.91 -1.67
CA SER A 87 -12.87 2.21 -1.83
C SER A 87 -13.82 2.98 -2.75
N PRO A 88 -14.77 2.30 -3.44
CA PRO A 88 -15.65 2.95 -4.42
C PRO A 88 -16.36 4.22 -3.95
N PRO A 89 -16.97 4.28 -2.76
CA PRO A 89 -17.64 5.50 -2.32
C PRO A 89 -16.72 6.72 -2.22
N ILE A 90 -15.46 6.51 -1.86
CA ILE A 90 -14.46 7.58 -1.80
C ILE A 90 -13.93 7.90 -3.20
N ALA A 91 -13.64 6.88 -3.99
CA ALA A 91 -13.12 7.03 -5.35
C ALA A 91 -14.08 7.86 -6.23
N GLU A 92 -15.37 7.67 -6.09
CA GLU A 92 -16.40 8.36 -6.87
C GLU A 92 -16.41 9.89 -6.67
N THR A 93 -15.82 10.38 -5.58
CA THR A 93 -15.69 11.82 -5.31
C THR A 93 -14.59 12.49 -6.14
N TYR A 94 -13.73 11.71 -6.80
CA TYR A 94 -12.57 12.21 -7.52
C TYR A 94 -12.73 12.09 -9.04
N GLU A 95 -12.47 13.18 -9.75
CA GLU A 95 -12.50 13.20 -11.22
C GLU A 95 -11.50 12.25 -11.87
N GLN A 96 -10.40 11.96 -11.19
CA GLN A 96 -9.36 11.05 -11.67
C GLN A 96 -9.90 9.62 -11.94
N LEU A 97 -10.85 9.17 -11.13
CA LEU A 97 -11.48 7.86 -11.34
C LEU A 97 -12.14 7.78 -12.72
N LYS A 98 -12.85 8.82 -13.12
CA LYS A 98 -13.59 8.87 -14.40
C LYS A 98 -12.66 8.74 -15.61
N ARG A 99 -11.41 9.22 -15.50
CA ARG A 99 -10.41 9.16 -16.57
C ARG A 99 -9.87 7.75 -16.81
N HIS A 100 -9.88 6.92 -15.76
CA HIS A 100 -9.28 5.59 -15.79
C HIS A 100 -10.30 4.45 -15.72
N THR A 101 -11.57 4.78 -15.58
CA THR A 101 -12.64 3.79 -15.57
C THR A 101 -12.99 3.42 -17.01
N PRO A 102 -12.94 2.15 -17.39
CA PRO A 102 -13.40 1.72 -18.71
C PRO A 102 -14.86 2.07 -18.94
N ALA A 103 -15.20 2.40 -20.17
CA ALA A 103 -16.59 2.58 -20.53
C ALA A 103 -17.38 1.29 -20.23
N PRO A 104 -18.62 1.39 -19.74
CA PRO A 104 -19.43 0.20 -19.51
C PRO A 104 -19.62 -0.56 -20.84
N PRO A 105 -19.71 -1.89 -20.80
CA PRO A 105 -19.96 -2.68 -21.99
C PRO A 105 -21.27 -2.20 -22.64
N ARG A 106 -21.26 -2.10 -23.97
CA ARG A 106 -22.47 -1.75 -24.70
C ARG A 106 -23.55 -2.81 -24.44
N PRO A 107 -24.80 -2.40 -24.22
CA PRO A 107 -25.90 -3.35 -24.12
C PRO A 107 -25.95 -4.22 -25.40
N VAL A 108 -26.12 -5.49 -25.19
CA VAL A 108 -26.28 -6.43 -26.30
C VAL A 108 -27.71 -6.39 -26.82
#